data_822cd9c1413ead6955f014363c4d89ea
#
_entry.id   822cd9c1413ead6955f014363c4d89ea
#
_cell.length_a   1.000
_cell.length_b   1.000
_cell.length_c   1.000
_cell.angle_alpha   90.00
_cell.angle_beta   90.00
_cell.angle_gamma   90.00
#
_symmetry.space_group_name_H-M   'P 1'
#
loop_
_entity.id
_entity.type
_entity.pdbx_description
1 polymer ?
#
loop_
_entity_poly.entity_id
_entity_poly.type
_entity_poly.pdbx_seq_one_letter_code
_entity_poly.pdbx_strand_id
1 'polypeptide(L)'
;EGLDFHWYCRKMIHWNLPSNPQNLEQREGRINRYKCLSVRRNIAKLYKSIFKWDDMFERASEELKGNNPEMVPFWYLPLNDEHFKNVKTEMIERIVPMYPMSEDESRYSRLIKVLSLYRLTMGQPRQEELLQMLDGKISSEQMKQLLFDLSPFSRNQKDK
;
A
#
# COMPACT_ATOMS: atom_id res chain seq x y z
N GLU A 1 -18.40 -8.92 11.14
CA GLU A 1 -17.73 -7.71 10.59
C GLU A 1 -16.49 -7.44 11.34
N GLY A 2 -15.44 -7.64 11.41
CA GLY A 2 -14.29 -7.34 12.25
C GLY A 2 -13.39 -8.53 12.42
N LEU A 3 -13.19 -9.29 11.36
CA LEU A 3 -12.18 -10.32 11.39
C LEU A 3 -10.81 -9.65 11.49
N ASP A 4 -10.10 -9.94 12.56
CA ASP A 4 -8.81 -9.36 12.90
C ASP A 4 -7.66 -9.94 12.03
N PHE A 5 -7.90 -10.09 10.73
CA PHE A 5 -6.92 -10.63 9.78
C PHE A 5 -5.61 -9.85 9.79
N HIS A 6 -5.65 -8.55 10.05
CA HIS A 6 -4.47 -7.71 10.14
C HIS A 6 -3.49 -8.13 11.23
N TRP A 7 -3.95 -8.91 12.22
CA TRP A 7 -3.09 -9.45 13.27
C TRP A 7 -2.27 -10.65 12.79
N TYR A 8 -2.78 -11.41 11.81
CA TYR A 8 -2.25 -12.72 11.44
C TYR A 8 -1.79 -12.81 9.99
N CYS A 9 -2.26 -11.91 9.12
CA CYS A 9 -2.01 -11.96 7.70
C CYS A 9 -1.30 -10.69 7.20
N ARG A 10 -0.34 -10.87 6.29
CA ARG A 10 0.30 -9.81 5.52
C ARG A 10 0.30 -10.07 4.01
N LYS A 11 -0.16 -11.25 3.60
CA LYS A 11 -0.28 -11.64 2.19
C LYS A 11 -1.76 -11.76 1.84
N MET A 12 -2.15 -11.13 0.74
CA MET A 12 -3.49 -11.21 0.19
C MET A 12 -3.43 -11.89 -1.16
N ILE A 13 -4.11 -13.04 -1.27
CA ILE A 13 -4.23 -13.76 -2.54
C ILE A 13 -5.59 -13.42 -3.13
N HIS A 14 -5.59 -12.76 -4.29
CA HIS A 14 -6.81 -12.49 -5.06
C HIS A 14 -7.07 -13.63 -6.02
N TRP A 15 -7.72 -14.67 -5.54
CA TRP A 15 -8.08 -15.85 -6.34
C TRP A 15 -8.94 -15.49 -7.55
N ASN A 16 -9.91 -14.61 -7.35
CA ASN A 16 -10.73 -14.02 -8.40
C ASN A 16 -10.52 -12.51 -8.42
N LEU A 17 -10.15 -11.96 -9.56
CA LEU A 17 -10.05 -10.53 -9.75
C LEU A 17 -11.46 -9.91 -9.70
N PRO A 18 -11.66 -8.87 -8.87
CA PRO A 18 -12.91 -8.15 -8.88
C PRO A 18 -13.05 -7.33 -10.16
N SER A 19 -14.27 -7.05 -10.57
CA SER A 19 -14.55 -6.14 -11.69
C SER A 19 -14.29 -4.68 -11.33
N ASN A 20 -14.47 -4.32 -10.05
CA ASN A 20 -14.27 -2.97 -9.55
C ASN A 20 -12.94 -2.87 -8.77
N PRO A 21 -12.06 -1.90 -9.12
CA PRO A 21 -10.79 -1.70 -8.44
C PRO A 21 -10.93 -1.31 -6.96
N GLN A 22 -12.01 -0.65 -6.57
CA GLN A 22 -12.30 -0.35 -5.17
C GLN A 22 -12.39 -1.62 -4.31
N ASN A 23 -12.98 -2.67 -4.86
CA ASN A 23 -13.07 -3.96 -4.15
C ASN A 23 -11.69 -4.58 -3.91
N LEU A 24 -10.73 -4.35 -4.80
CA LEU A 24 -9.35 -4.79 -4.61
C LEU A 24 -8.74 -4.08 -3.39
N GLU A 25 -8.85 -2.76 -3.33
CA GLU A 25 -8.35 -1.97 -2.20
C GLU A 25 -9.08 -2.27 -0.88
N GLN A 26 -10.39 -2.46 -0.93
CA GLN A 26 -11.17 -2.81 0.27
C GLN A 26 -10.76 -4.16 0.86
N ARG A 27 -10.47 -5.14 -0.01
CA ARG A 27 -9.94 -6.43 0.46
C ARG A 27 -8.59 -6.26 1.14
N GLU A 28 -7.69 -5.52 0.53
CA GLU A 28 -6.35 -5.27 1.08
C GLU A 28 -6.40 -4.41 2.35
N GLY A 29 -7.32 -3.46 2.42
CA GLY A 29 -7.57 -2.66 3.61
C GLY A 29 -7.98 -3.46 4.86
N ARG A 30 -8.40 -4.73 4.70
CA ARG A 30 -8.68 -5.61 5.84
C ARG A 30 -7.43 -6.06 6.57
N ILE A 31 -6.28 -6.10 5.89
CA ILE A 31 -5.00 -6.48 6.47
C ILE A 31 -4.08 -5.29 6.70
N ASN A 32 -4.32 -4.17 6.01
CA ASN A 32 -3.58 -2.92 6.18
C ASN A 32 -4.30 -2.01 7.20
N ARG A 33 -4.09 -2.27 8.47
CA ARG A 33 -4.75 -1.58 9.58
C ARG A 33 -3.75 -1.18 10.66
N TYR A 34 -4.26 -0.47 11.67
CA TYR A 34 -3.51 -0.07 12.85
C TYR A 34 -2.74 -1.24 13.46
N LYS A 35 -1.46 -1.06 13.69
CA LYS A 35 -0.53 -2.07 14.23
C LYS A 35 -0.62 -3.43 13.51
N CYS A 36 -0.79 -3.44 12.19
CA CYS A 36 -0.91 -4.68 11.42
C CYS A 36 0.36 -5.56 11.53
N LEU A 37 0.24 -6.82 11.10
CA LEU A 37 1.32 -7.80 11.22
C LEU A 37 2.64 -7.33 10.58
N SER A 38 2.58 -6.66 9.43
CA SER A 38 3.76 -6.11 8.75
C SER A 38 4.48 -5.08 9.64
N VAL A 39 3.75 -4.13 10.22
CA VAL A 39 4.29 -3.12 11.14
C VAL A 39 4.93 -3.79 12.35
N ARG A 40 4.22 -4.67 13.04
CA ARG A 40 4.72 -5.35 14.24
C ARG A 40 5.99 -6.17 13.99
N ARG A 41 6.03 -6.92 12.88
CA ARG A 41 7.21 -7.73 12.54
C ARG A 41 8.43 -6.88 12.25
N ASN A 42 8.26 -5.76 11.57
CA ASN A 42 9.37 -4.85 11.29
C ASN A 42 9.88 -4.17 12.57
N ILE A 43 8.98 -3.74 13.46
CA ILE A 43 9.35 -3.18 14.76
C ILE A 43 10.08 -4.22 15.61
N ALA A 44 9.57 -5.44 15.69
CA ALA A 44 10.25 -6.52 16.42
C ALA A 44 11.65 -6.85 15.87
N LYS A 45 11.87 -6.65 14.56
CA LYS A 45 13.20 -6.84 13.97
C LYS A 45 14.17 -5.70 14.29
N LEU A 46 13.69 -4.47 14.41
CA LEU A 46 14.50 -3.32 14.81
C LEU A 46 14.87 -3.39 16.28
N TYR A 47 13.90 -3.66 17.14
CA TYR A 47 14.04 -3.55 18.59
C TYR A 47 14.09 -4.91 19.29
N LYS A 48 14.87 -5.83 18.75
CA LYS A 48 15.00 -7.22 19.26
C LYS A 48 15.40 -7.33 20.74
N SER A 49 16.05 -6.32 21.28
CA SER A 49 16.51 -6.29 22.68
C SER A 49 15.42 -5.87 23.66
N ILE A 50 14.30 -5.36 23.19
CA ILE A 50 13.19 -4.90 24.02
C ILE A 50 12.15 -6.01 24.11
N PHE A 51 11.73 -6.38 25.33
CA PHE A 51 10.81 -7.51 25.53
C PHE A 51 9.32 -7.12 25.48
N LYS A 52 8.99 -5.87 25.82
CA LYS A 52 7.60 -5.41 25.87
C LYS A 52 7.21 -4.69 24.59
N TRP A 53 6.02 -4.99 24.08
CA TRP A 53 5.49 -4.37 22.88
C TRP A 53 5.29 -2.86 23.01
N ASP A 54 4.81 -2.42 24.17
CA ASP A 54 4.55 -0.99 24.41
C ASP A 54 5.87 -0.20 24.36
N ASP A 55 6.91 -0.69 25.02
CA ASP A 55 8.23 -0.07 25.02
C ASP A 55 8.85 -0.03 23.59
N MET A 56 8.63 -1.10 22.79
CA MET A 56 9.07 -1.13 21.39
C MET A 56 8.38 -0.06 20.56
N PHE A 57 7.05 0.09 20.71
CA PHE A 57 6.28 1.09 19.95
C PHE A 57 6.57 2.51 20.41
N GLU A 58 6.75 2.73 21.71
CA GLU A 58 7.15 4.03 22.25
C GLU A 58 8.49 4.46 21.67
N ARG A 59 9.50 3.61 21.75
CA ARG A 59 10.81 3.88 21.17
C ARG A 59 10.76 4.08 19.67
N ALA A 60 10.00 3.27 18.95
CA ALA A 60 9.79 3.44 17.52
C ALA A 60 9.11 4.77 17.18
N SER A 61 8.17 5.23 18.00
CA SER A 61 7.52 6.53 17.82
C SER A 61 8.46 7.71 18.06
N GLU A 62 9.45 7.54 18.90
CA GLU A 62 10.47 8.56 19.18
C GLU A 62 11.53 8.63 18.07
N GLU A 63 12.04 7.48 17.63
CA GLU A 63 13.15 7.38 16.68
C GLU A 63 12.70 7.54 15.23
N LEU A 64 11.52 7.03 14.86
CA LEU A 64 11.00 7.05 13.49
C LEU A 64 10.06 8.23 13.22
N LYS A 65 10.20 9.33 13.94
CA LYS A 65 9.41 10.56 13.76
C LYS A 65 9.60 11.12 12.35
N GLY A 66 8.79 10.64 11.41
CA GLY A 66 8.67 11.23 10.10
C GLY A 66 7.72 12.44 10.09
N ASN A 67 7.31 12.88 8.91
CA ASN A 67 6.41 14.03 8.71
C ASN A 67 5.00 13.86 9.32
N ASN A 68 4.66 12.68 9.82
CA ASN A 68 3.37 12.36 10.46
C ASN A 68 3.58 11.52 11.73
N PRO A 69 3.97 12.14 12.85
CA PRO A 69 4.26 11.41 14.10
C PRO A 69 3.05 10.67 14.68
N GLU A 70 1.83 11.08 14.36
CA GLU A 70 0.60 10.41 14.82
C GLU A 70 0.34 9.08 14.10
N MET A 71 0.86 8.91 12.89
CA MET A 71 0.63 7.71 12.08
C MET A 71 1.79 6.71 12.15
N VAL A 72 3.00 7.20 12.40
CA VAL A 72 4.22 6.38 12.54
C VAL A 72 4.44 6.09 14.04
N PRO A 73 4.73 4.87 14.43
CA PRO A 73 4.87 3.63 13.66
C PRO A 73 3.59 2.80 13.55
N PHE A 74 2.45 3.36 13.87
CA PHE A 74 1.22 2.59 14.13
C PHE A 74 0.50 2.12 12.87
N TRP A 75 0.45 2.96 11.83
CA TRP A 75 -0.23 2.68 10.58
C TRP A 75 0.72 2.26 9.48
N TYR A 76 1.92 2.82 9.45
CA TYR A 76 2.96 2.50 8.49
C TYR A 76 4.35 2.76 9.07
N LEU A 77 5.38 2.28 8.38
CA LEU A 77 6.78 2.48 8.72
C LEU A 77 7.51 3.10 7.54
N PRO A 78 8.42 4.05 7.78
CA PRO A 78 9.26 4.65 6.75
C PRO A 78 10.37 3.66 6.37
N LEU A 79 10.04 2.60 5.60
CA LEU A 79 10.97 1.51 5.28
C LEU A 79 12.20 1.96 4.48
N ASN A 80 12.18 3.17 3.93
CA ASN A 80 13.33 3.79 3.26
C ASN A 80 14.27 4.54 4.22
N ASP A 81 13.92 4.61 5.50
CA ASP A 81 14.72 5.24 6.53
C ASP A 81 16.02 4.46 6.79
N GLU A 82 17.04 5.15 7.30
CA GLU A 82 18.34 4.57 7.62
C GLU A 82 18.26 3.40 8.59
N HIS A 83 17.32 3.44 9.52
CA HIS A 83 17.08 2.38 10.50
C HIS A 83 16.74 1.04 9.85
N PHE A 84 16.19 1.05 8.63
CA PHE A 84 15.80 -0.17 7.91
C PHE A 84 16.84 -0.66 6.89
N LYS A 85 17.92 0.06 6.63
CA LYS A 85 18.92 -0.30 5.60
C LYS A 85 19.47 -1.72 5.73
N ASN A 86 19.65 -2.20 6.97
CA ASN A 86 20.22 -3.51 7.26
C ASN A 86 19.18 -4.52 7.77
N VAL A 87 17.90 -4.20 7.67
CA VAL A 87 16.81 -5.05 8.16
C VAL A 87 16.03 -5.59 6.97
N LYS A 88 15.89 -6.91 6.88
CA LYS A 88 15.00 -7.52 5.90
C LYS A 88 13.56 -7.17 6.26
N THR A 89 13.01 -6.14 5.63
CA THR A 89 11.66 -5.64 5.89
C THR A 89 10.59 -6.58 5.36
N GLU A 90 9.45 -6.59 6.02
CA GLU A 90 8.25 -7.32 5.60
C GLU A 90 7.18 -6.34 5.20
N MET A 91 6.72 -6.43 3.95
CA MET A 91 5.65 -5.60 3.40
C MET A 91 4.35 -6.39 3.29
N ILE A 92 3.25 -5.68 3.12
CA ILE A 92 2.00 -6.30 2.67
C ILE A 92 2.18 -6.70 1.21
N GLU A 93 1.91 -7.96 0.92
CA GLU A 93 2.10 -8.55 -0.41
C GLU A 93 0.75 -8.84 -1.07
N ARG A 94 0.60 -8.36 -2.30
CA ARG A 94 -0.50 -8.73 -3.20
C ARG A 94 -0.05 -9.88 -4.08
N ILE A 95 -0.83 -10.92 -4.11
CA ILE A 95 -0.60 -12.09 -4.98
C ILE A 95 -1.83 -12.27 -5.85
N VAL A 96 -1.61 -12.27 -7.17
CA VAL A 96 -2.65 -12.52 -8.16
C VAL A 96 -2.22 -13.73 -8.96
N PRO A 97 -2.85 -14.90 -8.77
CA PRO A 97 -2.59 -16.07 -9.60
C PRO A 97 -2.99 -15.77 -11.05
N MET A 98 -2.06 -15.96 -11.97
CA MET A 98 -2.32 -15.83 -13.40
C MET A 98 -2.41 -17.24 -14.00
N TYR A 99 -3.55 -17.58 -14.56
CA TYR A 99 -3.73 -18.88 -15.19
C TYR A 99 -3.25 -18.83 -16.66
N PRO A 100 -2.54 -19.84 -17.14
CA PRO A 100 -2.19 -19.94 -18.56
C PRO A 100 -3.45 -19.87 -19.43
N MET A 101 -3.37 -19.12 -20.52
CA MET A 101 -4.46 -18.91 -21.48
C MET A 101 -5.72 -18.21 -20.92
N SER A 102 -5.62 -17.58 -19.75
CA SER A 102 -6.69 -16.74 -19.23
C SER A 102 -6.50 -15.27 -19.62
N GLU A 103 -7.55 -14.46 -19.49
CA GLU A 103 -7.48 -13.01 -19.68
C GLU A 103 -7.08 -12.27 -18.40
N ASP A 104 -6.65 -12.97 -17.35
CA ASP A 104 -6.42 -12.40 -16.03
C ASP A 104 -5.32 -11.34 -16.03
N GLU A 105 -4.28 -11.49 -16.84
CA GLU A 105 -3.21 -10.51 -16.96
C GLU A 105 -3.73 -9.18 -17.55
N SER A 106 -4.51 -9.24 -18.61
CA SER A 106 -5.09 -8.07 -19.25
C SER A 106 -6.12 -7.39 -18.33
N ARG A 107 -6.94 -8.18 -17.64
CA ARG A 107 -7.91 -7.71 -16.64
C ARG A 107 -7.21 -7.05 -15.46
N TYR A 108 -6.15 -7.65 -14.94
CA TYR A 108 -5.38 -7.07 -13.84
C TYR A 108 -4.73 -5.75 -14.26
N SER A 109 -4.08 -5.71 -15.42
CA SER A 109 -3.49 -4.49 -15.96
C SER A 109 -4.52 -3.37 -16.12
N ARG A 110 -5.72 -3.71 -16.61
CA ARG A 110 -6.84 -2.77 -16.69
C ARG A 110 -7.29 -2.29 -15.31
N LEU A 111 -7.45 -3.18 -14.34
CA LEU A 111 -7.82 -2.83 -12.96
C LEU A 111 -6.82 -1.85 -12.33
N ILE A 112 -5.52 -2.09 -12.51
CA ILE A 112 -4.49 -1.18 -11.96
C ILE A 112 -4.52 0.18 -12.66
N LYS A 113 -4.74 0.24 -13.97
CA LYS A 113 -4.94 1.52 -14.68
C LYS A 113 -6.15 2.28 -14.14
N VAL A 114 -7.29 1.60 -13.98
CA VAL A 114 -8.51 2.21 -13.41
C VAL A 114 -8.25 2.71 -12.00
N LEU A 115 -7.58 1.93 -11.17
CA LEU A 115 -7.25 2.30 -9.80
C LEU A 115 -6.37 3.56 -9.76
N SER A 116 -5.39 3.65 -10.64
CA SER A 116 -4.52 4.82 -10.75
C SER A 116 -5.32 6.07 -11.12
N LEU A 117 -6.23 5.96 -12.09
CA LEU A 117 -7.11 7.06 -12.50
C LEU A 117 -8.13 7.42 -11.41
N TYR A 118 -8.67 6.44 -10.70
CA TYR A 118 -9.56 6.68 -9.57
C TYR A 118 -8.90 7.54 -8.49
N ARG A 119 -7.64 7.30 -8.21
CA ARG A 119 -6.86 8.11 -7.28
C ARG A 119 -6.59 9.52 -7.79
N LEU A 120 -6.48 9.72 -9.12
CA LEU A 120 -6.34 11.04 -9.74
C LEU A 120 -7.61 11.87 -9.63
N THR A 121 -8.74 11.24 -9.84
CA THR A 121 -10.04 11.95 -9.99
C THR A 121 -10.78 12.12 -8.67
N MET A 122 -10.23 11.64 -7.55
CA MET A 122 -10.83 11.78 -6.21
C MET A 122 -12.32 11.37 -6.16
N GLY A 123 -12.69 10.32 -6.90
CA GLY A 123 -14.05 9.77 -6.85
C GLY A 123 -15.06 10.42 -7.78
N GLN A 124 -14.66 11.00 -8.88
CA GLN A 124 -15.60 11.48 -9.91
C GLN A 124 -16.44 10.33 -10.50
N PRO A 125 -17.74 10.54 -10.74
CA PRO A 125 -18.69 9.46 -11.04
C PRO A 125 -18.61 8.87 -12.46
N ARG A 126 -17.70 9.25 -13.32
CA ARG A 126 -17.61 8.76 -14.70
C ARG A 126 -16.24 8.20 -15.08
N GLN A 127 -15.69 7.39 -14.21
CA GLN A 127 -14.33 6.86 -14.35
C GLN A 127 -14.14 5.94 -15.54
N GLU A 128 -15.15 5.16 -15.90
CA GLU A 128 -15.07 4.27 -17.06
C GLU A 128 -15.05 5.06 -18.38
N GLU A 129 -15.83 6.13 -18.47
CA GLU A 129 -15.81 7.02 -19.64
C GLU A 129 -14.47 7.75 -19.75
N LEU A 130 -13.91 8.20 -18.64
CA LEU A 130 -12.59 8.84 -18.60
C LEU A 130 -11.49 7.85 -19.04
N LEU A 131 -11.58 6.61 -18.60
CA LEU A 131 -10.66 5.54 -19.02
C LEU A 131 -10.74 5.31 -20.53
N GLN A 132 -11.95 5.21 -21.08
CA GLN A 132 -12.15 5.04 -22.52
C GLN A 132 -11.63 6.24 -23.32
N MET A 133 -11.80 7.45 -22.78
CA MET A 133 -11.24 8.67 -23.42
C MET A 133 -9.71 8.72 -23.38
N LEU A 134 -9.11 8.20 -22.34
CA LEU A 134 -7.66 8.24 -22.11
C LEU A 134 -6.94 7.01 -22.68
N ASP A 135 -7.69 5.92 -22.93
CA ASP A 135 -7.12 4.69 -23.48
C ASP A 135 -6.56 4.97 -24.90
N GLY A 136 -5.28 4.70 -25.07
CA GLY A 136 -4.55 4.97 -26.31
C GLY A 136 -4.09 6.42 -26.52
N LYS A 137 -4.48 7.39 -25.68
CA LYS A 137 -4.07 8.79 -25.81
C LYS A 137 -2.96 9.21 -24.86
N ILE A 138 -2.79 8.49 -23.77
CA ILE A 138 -1.80 8.79 -22.74
C ILE A 138 -0.84 7.61 -22.57
N SER A 139 0.46 7.87 -22.66
CA SER A 139 1.48 6.87 -22.41
C SER A 139 1.55 6.53 -20.91
N SER A 140 2.09 5.34 -20.58
CA SER A 140 2.29 4.92 -19.19
C SER A 140 3.19 5.89 -18.39
N GLU A 141 4.09 6.59 -19.06
CA GLU A 141 4.96 7.59 -18.43
C GLU A 141 4.21 8.89 -18.12
N GLN A 142 3.37 9.36 -19.03
CA GLN A 142 2.49 10.49 -18.79
C GLN A 142 1.48 10.20 -17.68
N MET A 143 0.96 8.96 -17.60
CA MET A 143 0.11 8.54 -16.49
C MET A 143 0.82 8.63 -15.14
N LYS A 144 2.09 8.23 -15.08
CA LYS A 144 2.88 8.35 -13.84
C LYS A 144 3.10 9.81 -13.41
N GLN A 145 3.24 10.73 -14.35
CA GLN A 145 3.38 12.16 -14.07
C GLN A 145 2.08 12.81 -13.59
N LEU A 146 0.93 12.29 -14.04
CA LEU A 146 -0.39 12.74 -13.61
C LEU A 146 -0.82 12.11 -12.28
N LEU A 147 -0.13 11.09 -11.81
CA LEU A 147 -0.49 10.40 -10.59
C LEU A 147 -0.27 11.31 -9.39
N PHE A 148 -1.36 11.68 -8.74
CA PHE A 148 -1.29 12.43 -7.49
C PHE A 148 -0.81 11.49 -6.38
N ASP A 149 0.46 11.58 -6.04
CA ASP A 149 1.04 10.76 -5.00
C ASP A 149 0.64 11.29 -3.62
N LEU A 150 -0.37 10.67 -3.03
CA LEU A 150 -0.83 10.91 -1.67
C LEU A 150 0.00 10.13 -0.64
N SER A 151 1.08 9.47 -1.05
CA SER A 151 1.94 8.75 -0.14
C SER A 151 2.56 9.73 0.87
N PRO A 152 2.57 9.38 2.15
CA PRO A 152 3.18 10.22 3.18
C PRO A 152 4.70 10.41 2.99
N PHE A 153 5.31 9.70 2.04
CA PHE A 153 6.74 9.72 1.74
C PHE A 153 7.13 10.69 0.61
N SER A 154 6.19 11.18 -0.18
CA SER A 154 6.47 11.92 -1.41
C SER A 154 6.89 13.38 -1.19
N ARG A 155 6.66 13.96 -0.01
CA ARG A 155 6.91 15.38 0.26
C ARG A 155 8.38 15.80 0.37
N ASN A 156 9.31 14.87 0.53
CA ASN A 156 10.73 15.20 0.77
C ASN A 156 11.61 15.25 -0.48
N GLN A 157 11.08 15.06 -1.70
CA GLN A 157 11.91 15.10 -2.93
C GLN A 157 11.85 16.41 -3.70
N LYS A 158 11.06 17.41 -3.29
CA LYS A 158 10.93 18.68 -4.04
C LYS A 158 11.55 19.90 -3.38
N ASP A 159 12.13 19.77 -2.19
CA ASP A 159 12.79 20.88 -1.49
C ASP A 159 14.31 20.65 -1.35
N LYS A 160 14.96 20.22 -2.45
CA LYS A 160 16.40 20.31 -2.61
C LYS A 160 16.76 20.75 -4.01
#